data_8285980a5204f32c5b738950d5b20f61
#
_entry.id   8285980a5204f32c5b738950d5b20f61
#
_cell.length_a   1.000
_cell.length_b   1.000
_cell.length_c   1.000
_cell.angle_alpha   90.00
_cell.angle_beta   90.00
_cell.angle_gamma   90.00
#
_symmetry.space_group_name_H-M   'P 1'
#
loop_
_entity.id
_entity.type
_entity.pdbx_description
1 polymer ?
#
loop_
_entity_poly.entity_id
_entity_poly.type
_entity_poly.pdbx_seq_one_letter_code
_entity_poly.pdbx_strand_id
1 'polypeptide(L)'
;MRKLALVGLVVASPAFAQDREPWQPPTLTTTRYDEDWSTMADPADRPGRWSDDLKYIPITDDAYATVAAEIRIRNESYRNNLWGGAAAPNDGYQWVRFVPSVDFHAGRVRAFVQPIAAYAIGVAPSASPIDQTRVDMLQAFADLRLGDAGTGSPDGVGVTLRAGRQMISLGTERLVGTRYGPNVPLAFDGVRALASLNGATLSLFAVRPVQPGPSSFDDRRSRTKTLWGAYLTRHGLDLYYLGYHNTQARFGGVAGDEMRHSVGARWFGSREGWHWNSEGIYQFGRFTNQTISAWSVGTELGHAFQDLPGAPDTTLRFNVVSGDRHRGDTQLNTFNALFPKGKYFGELSPVGPSNIVSLNPRVAVSVTKTVSASLAGMAYWRFSRADGVYDIPGNLIRAPGTATSRFIGREVEATLAWQATPDLELSTSVSLFGPGGFIRQTGPARTIAMLGLEANFRF
;
A
#
# COMPACT_ATOMS: atom_id res chain seq x y z
N MET A 1 -14.35 -71.92 50.94
CA MET A 1 -14.96 -70.74 50.23
C MET A 1 -14.16 -69.50 50.60
N ARG A 2 -13.20 -69.13 49.79
CA ARG A 2 -12.40 -67.91 49.95
C ARG A 2 -12.77 -66.91 48.82
N LYS A 3 -13.30 -65.77 49.20
CA LYS A 3 -13.61 -64.66 48.28
C LYS A 3 -12.30 -63.92 47.95
N LEU A 4 -11.93 -63.91 46.67
CA LEU A 4 -10.90 -63.01 46.12
C LEU A 4 -11.52 -61.63 45.89
N ALA A 5 -10.92 -60.61 46.51
CA ALA A 5 -11.21 -59.19 46.21
C ALA A 5 -10.29 -58.77 45.08
N LEU A 6 -10.88 -58.30 43.95
CA LEU A 6 -10.15 -57.69 42.84
C LEU A 6 -9.95 -56.24 43.16
N VAL A 7 -8.68 -55.81 43.35
CA VAL A 7 -8.28 -54.44 43.48
C VAL A 7 -8.07 -53.89 42.05
N GLY A 8 -8.96 -53.02 41.60
CA GLY A 8 -8.82 -52.31 40.32
C GLY A 8 -7.76 -51.21 40.41
N LEU A 9 -6.68 -51.39 39.69
CA LEU A 9 -5.65 -50.36 39.49
C LEU A 9 -6.20 -49.29 38.51
N VAL A 10 -6.52 -48.10 38.99
CA VAL A 10 -6.82 -46.93 38.15
C VAL A 10 -5.47 -46.41 37.68
N VAL A 11 -5.11 -46.69 36.43
CA VAL A 11 -3.98 -46.03 35.75
C VAL A 11 -4.47 -44.67 35.30
N ALA A 12 -4.02 -43.62 35.99
CA ALA A 12 -4.19 -42.26 35.53
C ALA A 12 -3.35 -42.05 34.24
N SER A 13 -4.03 -41.91 33.11
CA SER A 13 -3.39 -41.51 31.86
C SER A 13 -2.77 -40.11 32.06
N PRO A 14 -1.50 -39.91 31.66
CA PRO A 14 -0.95 -38.56 31.65
C PRO A 14 -1.76 -37.73 30.64
N ALA A 15 -2.27 -36.58 31.10
CA ALA A 15 -2.81 -35.56 30.21
C ALA A 15 -1.67 -35.14 29.28
N PHE A 16 -1.78 -35.51 28.01
CA PHE A 16 -0.90 -34.93 26.99
C PHE A 16 -1.18 -33.44 26.99
N ALA A 17 -0.18 -32.63 27.40
CA ALA A 17 -0.12 -31.22 27.11
C ALA A 17 -0.24 -31.11 25.58
N GLN A 18 -1.33 -30.54 25.08
CA GLN A 18 -1.39 -30.14 23.69
C GLN A 18 -0.23 -29.14 23.50
N ASP A 19 0.77 -29.54 22.72
CA ASP A 19 1.81 -28.62 22.27
C ASP A 19 1.10 -27.45 21.58
N ARG A 20 0.98 -26.31 22.27
CA ARG A 20 0.55 -25.05 21.64
C ARG A 20 1.57 -24.75 20.55
N GLU A 21 1.11 -24.52 19.33
CA GLU A 21 1.99 -23.95 18.30
C GLU A 21 2.68 -22.70 18.88
N PRO A 22 4.00 -22.56 18.67
CA PRO A 22 4.71 -21.38 19.17
C PRO A 22 4.03 -20.11 18.69
N TRP A 23 3.68 -19.19 19.61
CA TRP A 23 3.08 -17.92 19.27
C TRP A 23 3.97 -17.16 18.28
N GLN A 24 3.35 -16.61 17.25
CA GLN A 24 4.02 -15.76 16.26
C GLN A 24 3.56 -14.32 16.44
N PRO A 25 4.50 -13.34 16.48
CA PRO A 25 4.13 -11.94 16.54
C PRO A 25 3.33 -11.53 15.28
N PRO A 26 2.39 -10.57 15.41
CA PRO A 26 1.68 -10.07 14.26
C PRO A 26 2.64 -9.50 13.20
N THR A 27 2.33 -9.73 11.93
CA THR A 27 3.06 -9.08 10.84
C THR A 27 2.89 -7.57 10.93
N LEU A 28 4.01 -6.83 10.96
CA LEU A 28 3.96 -5.38 11.01
C LEU A 28 3.36 -4.82 9.72
N THR A 29 2.27 -4.06 9.87
CA THR A 29 1.54 -3.47 8.75
C THR A 29 1.95 -2.02 8.50
N THR A 30 1.62 -1.47 7.33
CA THR A 30 1.83 -0.03 7.05
C THR A 30 0.83 0.84 7.79
N THR A 31 -0.34 0.33 8.13
CA THR A 31 -1.40 1.03 8.88
C THR A 31 -1.19 0.98 10.38
N ARG A 32 -0.41 0.02 10.90
CA ARG A 32 -0.08 -0.26 12.31
C ARG A 32 -1.31 -0.58 13.19
N TYR A 33 -2.44 0.05 12.99
CA TYR A 33 -3.66 -0.21 13.75
C TYR A 33 -4.34 -1.55 13.42
N ASP A 34 -3.88 -2.26 12.39
CA ASP A 34 -4.35 -3.62 12.04
C ASP A 34 -3.57 -4.73 12.77
N GLU A 35 -2.57 -4.36 13.59
CA GLU A 35 -1.77 -5.28 14.39
C GLU A 35 -2.50 -5.60 15.70
N ASP A 36 -2.77 -6.87 15.96
CA ASP A 36 -3.39 -7.32 17.22
C ASP A 36 -2.33 -7.84 18.19
N TRP A 37 -2.06 -7.07 19.23
CA TRP A 37 -1.11 -7.40 20.28
C TRP A 37 -1.80 -7.87 21.57
N SER A 38 -3.13 -8.07 21.57
CA SER A 38 -3.90 -8.45 22.78
C SER A 38 -3.47 -9.79 23.37
N THR A 39 -2.97 -10.72 22.57
CA THR A 39 -2.46 -12.03 23.03
C THR A 39 -1.27 -11.90 23.96
N MET A 40 -0.48 -10.82 23.90
CA MET A 40 0.64 -10.55 24.81
C MET A 40 0.22 -10.18 26.23
N ALA A 41 -1.08 -10.20 26.52
CA ALA A 41 -1.60 -10.18 27.89
C ALA A 41 -1.07 -11.36 28.70
N ASP A 42 -0.92 -12.54 28.08
CA ASP A 42 -0.26 -13.70 28.68
C ASP A 42 1.27 -13.54 28.60
N PRO A 43 1.99 -13.48 29.70
CA PRO A 43 3.46 -13.43 29.70
C PRO A 43 4.13 -14.60 28.98
N ALA A 44 3.46 -15.76 28.89
CA ALA A 44 3.97 -16.94 28.16
C ALA A 44 4.02 -16.73 26.64
N ASP A 45 3.23 -15.81 26.10
CA ASP A 45 3.22 -15.44 24.69
C ASP A 45 4.23 -14.35 24.33
N ARG A 46 5.04 -13.90 25.29
CA ARG A 46 6.09 -12.88 25.08
C ARG A 46 7.40 -13.54 24.64
N PRO A 47 7.91 -13.25 23.43
CA PRO A 47 9.11 -13.91 22.89
C PRO A 47 10.44 -13.49 23.55
N GLY A 48 10.43 -12.60 24.55
CA GLY A 48 11.62 -12.09 25.24
C GLY A 48 12.33 -10.98 24.47
N ARG A 49 11.61 -10.24 23.63
CA ARG A 49 12.16 -9.06 22.94
C ARG A 49 12.17 -7.87 23.87
N TRP A 50 13.11 -6.94 23.65
CA TRP A 50 13.22 -5.68 24.40
C TRP A 50 11.92 -4.84 24.34
N SER A 51 11.13 -4.99 23.27
CA SER A 51 9.89 -4.23 23.02
C SER A 51 8.63 -4.90 23.57
N ASP A 52 8.70 -6.11 24.14
CA ASP A 52 7.51 -6.87 24.55
C ASP A 52 6.66 -6.12 25.58
N ASP A 53 7.29 -5.46 26.56
CA ASP A 53 6.58 -4.68 27.56
C ASP A 53 5.87 -3.44 26.98
N LEU A 54 6.26 -2.98 25.78
CA LEU A 54 5.61 -1.89 25.05
C LEU A 54 4.42 -2.37 24.23
N LYS A 55 4.33 -3.68 23.94
CA LYS A 55 3.26 -4.23 23.11
C LYS A 55 1.97 -4.49 23.87
N TYR A 56 2.07 -4.73 25.16
CA TYR A 56 0.91 -4.85 26.03
C TYR A 56 1.20 -4.19 27.39
N ILE A 57 0.72 -2.96 27.56
CA ILE A 57 0.85 -2.19 28.79
C ILE A 57 -0.53 -2.22 29.47
N PRO A 58 -0.75 -3.04 30.51
CA PRO A 58 -2.02 -3.11 31.20
C PRO A 58 -2.26 -1.80 31.97
N ILE A 59 -3.48 -1.26 31.89
CA ILE A 59 -3.89 -0.03 32.58
C ILE A 59 -4.95 -0.34 33.62
N THR A 60 -5.97 -1.11 33.23
CA THR A 60 -6.99 -1.71 34.10
C THR A 60 -7.27 -3.13 33.61
N ASP A 61 -8.19 -3.86 34.25
CA ASP A 61 -8.54 -5.24 33.84
C ASP A 61 -9.10 -5.33 32.42
N ASP A 62 -9.71 -4.26 31.90
CA ASP A 62 -10.33 -4.19 30.58
C ASP A 62 -9.69 -3.13 29.65
N ALA A 63 -8.56 -2.53 30.09
CA ALA A 63 -7.86 -1.52 29.29
C ALA A 63 -6.35 -1.76 29.22
N TYR A 64 -5.81 -1.61 28.02
CA TYR A 64 -4.37 -1.68 27.74
C TYR A 64 -3.96 -0.70 26.65
N ALA A 65 -2.67 -0.45 26.55
CA ALA A 65 -2.06 0.31 25.47
C ALA A 65 -0.95 -0.48 24.79
N THR A 66 -0.79 -0.26 23.47
CA THR A 66 0.33 -0.74 22.67
C THR A 66 1.12 0.46 22.18
N VAL A 67 2.43 0.43 22.36
CA VAL A 67 3.36 1.44 21.83
C VAL A 67 4.19 0.82 20.71
N ALA A 68 4.34 1.55 19.62
CA ALA A 68 5.15 1.16 18.48
C ALA A 68 5.85 2.37 17.87
N ALA A 69 6.90 2.15 17.11
CA ALA A 69 7.54 3.21 16.35
C ALA A 69 8.18 2.67 15.05
N GLU A 70 8.35 3.58 14.09
CA GLU A 70 9.18 3.40 12.92
C GLU A 70 10.17 4.55 12.80
N ILE A 71 11.41 4.23 12.50
CA ILE A 71 12.46 5.18 12.07
C ILE A 71 12.95 4.71 10.71
N ARG A 72 12.79 5.55 9.67
CA ARG A 72 13.26 5.26 8.33
C ARG A 72 14.21 6.34 7.85
N ILE A 73 15.37 5.92 7.37
CA ILE A 73 16.34 6.78 6.67
C ILE A 73 16.49 6.20 5.27
N ARG A 74 16.26 7.03 4.25
CA ARG A 74 16.37 6.61 2.86
C ARG A 74 17.14 7.64 2.05
N ASN A 75 18.18 7.19 1.34
CA ASN A 75 18.86 7.97 0.32
C ASN A 75 18.35 7.57 -1.06
N GLU A 76 18.06 8.54 -1.89
CA GLU A 76 17.78 8.33 -3.32
C GLU A 76 18.72 9.21 -4.15
N SER A 77 19.33 8.61 -5.18
CA SER A 77 20.18 9.31 -6.12
C SER A 77 19.70 9.04 -7.54
N TYR A 78 19.50 10.09 -8.30
CA TYR A 78 19.01 10.04 -9.67
C TYR A 78 20.01 10.62 -10.66
N ARG A 79 20.07 9.98 -11.83
CA ARG A 79 20.63 10.57 -13.05
C ARG A 79 19.56 10.61 -14.11
N ASN A 80 19.43 11.78 -14.77
CA ASN A 80 18.48 12.03 -15.84
C ASN A 80 17.02 11.79 -15.46
N ASN A 81 16.61 12.13 -14.24
CA ASN A 81 15.22 12.01 -13.80
C ASN A 81 14.26 12.62 -14.85
N LEU A 82 13.08 12.00 -15.05
CA LEU A 82 12.17 12.29 -16.16
C LEU A 82 12.87 12.31 -17.54
N TRP A 83 13.79 11.36 -17.75
CA TRP A 83 14.60 11.23 -18.98
C TRP A 83 15.49 12.45 -19.27
N GLY A 84 15.86 13.20 -18.24
CA GLY A 84 16.60 14.46 -18.35
C GLY A 84 15.71 15.69 -18.49
N GLY A 85 14.39 15.55 -18.32
CA GLY A 85 13.41 16.64 -18.40
C GLY A 85 12.97 17.20 -17.04
N ALA A 86 13.41 16.65 -15.92
CA ALA A 86 13.15 17.22 -14.60
C ALA A 86 13.89 18.56 -14.41
N ALA A 87 13.38 19.41 -13.52
CA ALA A 87 14.03 20.67 -13.18
C ALA A 87 15.45 20.48 -12.59
N ALA A 88 15.62 19.40 -11.81
CA ALA A 88 16.90 18.89 -11.35
C ALA A 88 17.05 17.43 -11.78
N PRO A 89 17.55 17.16 -13.01
CA PRO A 89 17.57 15.78 -13.54
C PRO A 89 18.61 14.89 -12.88
N ASN A 90 19.65 15.48 -12.29
CA ASN A 90 20.65 14.76 -11.49
C ASN A 90 20.51 15.26 -10.07
N ASP A 91 19.85 14.48 -9.23
CA ASP A 91 19.54 14.84 -7.86
C ASP A 91 19.90 13.69 -6.92
N GLY A 92 20.27 14.04 -5.68
CA GLY A 92 20.51 13.08 -4.62
C GLY A 92 20.07 13.70 -3.30
N TYR A 93 19.17 12.99 -2.59
CA TYR A 93 18.58 13.49 -1.37
C TYR A 93 18.42 12.40 -0.32
N GLN A 94 18.15 12.82 0.90
CA GLN A 94 17.87 11.96 2.02
C GLN A 94 16.49 12.26 2.59
N TRP A 95 15.68 11.21 2.76
CA TRP A 95 14.47 11.22 3.56
C TRP A 95 14.75 10.67 4.95
N VAL A 96 14.22 11.35 5.95
CA VAL A 96 14.22 10.91 7.35
C VAL A 96 12.77 10.93 7.83
N ARG A 97 12.29 9.81 8.36
CA ARG A 97 10.93 9.65 8.88
C ARG A 97 10.95 9.00 10.24
N PHE A 98 10.25 9.60 11.20
CA PHE A 98 9.95 9.03 12.50
C PHE A 98 8.44 9.02 12.72
N VAL A 99 7.87 7.84 13.01
CA VAL A 99 6.44 7.62 13.15
C VAL A 99 6.17 6.77 14.39
N PRO A 100 6.10 7.38 15.60
CA PRO A 100 5.66 6.69 16.80
C PRO A 100 4.13 6.51 16.81
N SER A 101 3.63 5.50 17.50
CA SER A 101 2.20 5.30 17.69
C SER A 101 1.85 4.79 19.07
N VAL A 102 0.65 5.15 19.52
CA VAL A 102 0.01 4.61 20.69
C VAL A 102 -1.39 4.14 20.31
N ASP A 103 -1.70 2.91 20.65
CA ASP A 103 -2.98 2.26 20.43
C ASP A 103 -3.59 1.91 21.78
N PHE A 104 -4.61 2.63 22.17
CA PHE A 104 -5.29 2.50 23.45
C PHE A 104 -6.60 1.74 23.29
N HIS A 105 -6.80 0.69 24.07
CA HIS A 105 -8.00 -0.13 24.10
C HIS A 105 -8.64 -0.10 25.47
N ALA A 106 -9.97 0.14 25.53
CA ALA A 106 -10.76 0.10 26.76
C ALA A 106 -12.17 -0.45 26.47
N GLY A 107 -12.40 -1.71 26.76
CA GLY A 107 -13.66 -2.39 26.47
C GLY A 107 -14.06 -2.26 25.00
N ARG A 108 -15.14 -1.51 24.70
CA ARG A 108 -15.64 -1.29 23.33
C ARG A 108 -15.04 -0.07 22.62
N VAL A 109 -14.23 0.70 23.30
CA VAL A 109 -13.62 1.93 22.76
C VAL A 109 -12.14 1.68 22.47
N ARG A 110 -11.68 2.22 21.36
CA ARG A 110 -10.26 2.28 20.99
C ARG A 110 -9.90 3.69 20.57
N ALA A 111 -8.71 4.15 20.90
CA ALA A 111 -8.12 5.38 20.39
C ALA A 111 -6.72 5.09 19.83
N PHE A 112 -6.48 5.50 18.60
CA PHE A 112 -5.18 5.36 17.95
C PHE A 112 -4.60 6.71 17.60
N VAL A 113 -3.34 6.95 17.98
CA VAL A 113 -2.64 8.21 17.73
C VAL A 113 -1.26 7.89 17.16
N GLN A 114 -0.94 8.51 16.03
CA GLN A 114 0.33 8.33 15.33
C GLN A 114 0.79 9.65 14.71
N PRO A 115 1.60 10.45 15.41
CA PRO A 115 2.28 11.58 14.82
C PRO A 115 3.35 11.14 13.81
N ILE A 116 3.80 12.08 12.99
CA ILE A 116 4.88 11.89 12.03
C ILE A 116 5.87 13.05 12.13
N ALA A 117 7.14 12.74 12.02
CA ALA A 117 8.20 13.70 11.72
C ALA A 117 8.88 13.24 10.41
N ALA A 118 8.65 13.98 9.32
CA ALA A 118 9.20 13.64 8.00
C ALA A 118 9.93 14.83 7.40
N TYR A 119 11.21 14.63 7.15
CA TYR A 119 12.13 15.64 6.61
C TYR A 119 12.79 15.13 5.33
N ALA A 120 13.05 16.05 4.41
CA ALA A 120 13.82 15.81 3.19
C ALA A 120 15.01 16.76 3.12
N ILE A 121 16.21 16.22 2.90
CA ILE A 121 17.46 16.94 2.89
C ILE A 121 18.07 16.81 1.50
N GLY A 122 18.36 17.93 0.85
CA GLY A 122 19.04 17.97 -0.45
C GLY A 122 18.12 17.83 -1.66
N VAL A 123 16.79 17.77 -1.52
CA VAL A 123 15.86 17.69 -2.67
C VAL A 123 15.92 18.96 -3.49
N ALA A 124 16.18 18.86 -4.78
CA ALA A 124 16.26 19.97 -5.72
C ALA A 124 15.09 19.97 -6.74
N PRO A 125 14.51 21.15 -7.07
CA PRO A 125 14.82 22.48 -6.53
C PRO A 125 14.24 22.73 -5.14
N SER A 126 13.27 21.93 -4.70
CA SER A 126 12.64 22.01 -3.36
C SER A 126 11.85 20.74 -3.06
N ALA A 127 11.71 20.42 -1.77
CA ALA A 127 10.90 19.31 -1.30
C ALA A 127 9.41 19.51 -1.68
N SER A 128 8.77 18.44 -2.12
CA SER A 128 7.34 18.37 -2.43
C SER A 128 6.54 17.83 -1.22
N PRO A 129 5.20 17.88 -1.25
CA PRO A 129 4.37 17.35 -0.17
C PRO A 129 4.52 15.84 0.11
N ILE A 130 5.10 15.06 -0.80
CA ILE A 130 5.41 13.65 -0.55
C ILE A 130 6.78 13.44 0.08
N ASP A 131 7.64 14.46 0.04
CA ASP A 131 8.99 14.40 0.58
C ASP A 131 9.04 14.83 2.04
N GLN A 132 8.25 15.85 2.41
CA GLN A 132 8.34 16.50 3.70
C GLN A 132 6.98 17.04 4.17
N THR A 133 6.66 16.84 5.46
CA THR A 133 5.58 17.51 6.20
C THR A 133 6.08 18.07 7.53
N ARG A 134 7.38 17.91 7.84
CA ARG A 134 7.98 18.20 9.15
C ARG A 134 7.29 17.40 10.26
N VAL A 135 6.74 18.07 11.28
CA VAL A 135 6.00 17.41 12.38
C VAL A 135 4.51 17.64 12.21
N ASP A 136 3.74 16.58 12.11
CA ASP A 136 2.28 16.65 12.02
C ASP A 136 1.61 15.38 12.58
N MET A 137 0.30 15.30 12.48
CA MET A 137 -0.49 14.13 12.86
C MET A 137 -0.78 13.29 11.63
N LEU A 138 -0.15 12.11 11.50
CA LEU A 138 -0.41 11.18 10.42
C LEU A 138 -1.75 10.46 10.62
N GLN A 139 -2.00 9.96 11.84
CA GLN A 139 -3.26 9.30 12.19
C GLN A 139 -3.70 9.70 13.61
N ALA A 140 -4.99 9.99 13.74
CA ALA A 140 -5.64 10.19 15.04
C ALA A 140 -7.13 9.89 14.88
N PHE A 141 -7.60 8.76 15.42
CA PHE A 141 -8.99 8.34 15.33
C PHE A 141 -9.46 7.61 16.57
N ALA A 142 -10.77 7.52 16.71
CA ALA A 142 -11.43 6.69 17.71
C ALA A 142 -12.32 5.65 17.03
N ASP A 143 -12.39 4.46 17.63
CA ASP A 143 -13.28 3.36 17.26
C ASP A 143 -14.29 3.10 18.36
N LEU A 144 -15.53 2.80 17.94
CA LEU A 144 -16.59 2.25 18.80
C LEU A 144 -17.02 0.90 18.23
N ARG A 145 -16.82 -0.17 18.99
CA ARG A 145 -17.30 -1.51 18.65
C ARG A 145 -18.75 -1.68 19.08
N LEU A 146 -19.57 -2.13 18.11
CA LEU A 146 -20.98 -2.47 18.31
C LEU A 146 -21.14 -3.97 18.08
N GLY A 147 -21.74 -4.69 19.06
CA GLY A 147 -21.88 -6.14 19.03
C GLY A 147 -20.74 -6.88 19.73
N ASP A 148 -20.89 -8.20 19.86
CA ASP A 148 -20.01 -9.07 20.65
C ASP A 148 -18.95 -9.82 19.81
N ALA A 149 -18.68 -9.38 18.58
CA ALA A 149 -17.59 -9.93 17.80
C ALA A 149 -16.27 -9.67 18.53
N GLY A 150 -15.92 -10.56 19.41
CA GLY A 150 -14.61 -10.65 20.03
C GLY A 150 -13.56 -10.84 18.91
N THR A 151 -12.39 -10.29 19.11
CA THR A 151 -11.20 -10.58 18.35
C THR A 151 -11.08 -12.10 18.13
N GLY A 152 -11.12 -12.52 16.87
CA GLY A 152 -10.77 -13.88 16.47
C GLY A 152 -11.92 -14.90 16.29
N SER A 153 -13.19 -14.53 16.41
CA SER A 153 -14.27 -15.46 16.03
C SER A 153 -14.57 -15.35 14.53
N PRO A 154 -14.32 -16.42 13.74
CA PRO A 154 -14.63 -16.42 12.30
C PRO A 154 -16.13 -16.26 12.02
N ASP A 155 -16.99 -16.59 12.99
CA ASP A 155 -18.45 -16.63 12.86
C ASP A 155 -19.16 -15.47 13.57
N GLY A 156 -18.40 -14.52 14.14
CA GLY A 156 -18.96 -13.37 14.88
C GLY A 156 -19.46 -12.26 13.95
N VAL A 157 -20.58 -11.64 14.32
CA VAL A 157 -21.06 -10.39 13.73
C VAL A 157 -20.52 -9.21 14.53
N GLY A 158 -19.66 -8.39 13.94
CA GLY A 158 -19.12 -7.20 14.57
C GLY A 158 -19.20 -5.99 13.66
N VAL A 159 -19.52 -4.84 14.25
CA VAL A 159 -19.45 -3.55 13.57
C VAL A 159 -18.55 -2.63 14.37
N THR A 160 -17.57 -2.02 13.70
CA THR A 160 -16.73 -0.96 14.27
C THR A 160 -17.00 0.33 13.52
N LEU A 161 -17.36 1.38 14.26
CA LEU A 161 -17.47 2.74 13.74
C LEU A 161 -16.17 3.48 14.05
N ARG A 162 -15.51 3.99 13.04
CA ARG A 162 -14.27 4.78 13.15
C ARG A 162 -14.50 6.21 12.72
N ALA A 163 -13.98 7.16 13.48
CA ALA A 163 -14.01 8.58 13.13
C ALA A 163 -12.66 9.23 13.43
N GLY A 164 -12.14 10.03 12.49
CA GLY A 164 -10.90 10.76 12.64
C GLY A 164 -9.99 10.66 11.40
N ARG A 165 -8.70 10.98 11.60
CA ARG A 165 -7.63 10.87 10.59
C ARG A 165 -7.08 9.47 10.58
N GLN A 166 -7.10 8.81 9.43
CA GLN A 166 -6.70 7.42 9.27
C GLN A 166 -6.07 7.17 7.91
N MET A 167 -5.10 6.29 7.81
CA MET A 167 -4.67 5.71 6.53
C MET A 167 -5.68 4.64 6.10
N ILE A 168 -5.89 4.48 4.80
CA ILE A 168 -6.78 3.47 4.24
C ILE A 168 -6.03 2.70 3.16
N SER A 169 -5.97 1.38 3.31
CA SER A 169 -5.45 0.45 2.30
C SER A 169 -6.58 -0.46 1.84
N LEU A 170 -6.84 -0.49 0.52
CA LEU A 170 -7.87 -1.34 -0.08
C LEU A 170 -7.25 -2.24 -1.15
N GLY A 171 -7.44 -3.54 -1.00
CA GLY A 171 -6.94 -4.54 -1.94
C GLY A 171 -5.43 -4.45 -2.17
N THR A 172 -5.00 -4.28 -3.41
CA THR A 172 -3.59 -4.08 -3.80
C THR A 172 -3.17 -2.62 -3.88
N GLU A 173 -3.98 -1.72 -3.34
CA GLU A 173 -3.76 -0.27 -3.39
C GLU A 173 -3.71 0.30 -4.83
N ARG A 174 -4.46 -0.28 -5.75
CA ARG A 174 -4.55 0.26 -7.12
C ARG A 174 -5.30 1.58 -7.19
N LEU A 175 -6.34 1.75 -6.35
CA LEU A 175 -7.17 2.96 -6.31
C LEU A 175 -7.06 3.72 -4.99
N VAL A 176 -6.93 3.02 -3.87
CA VAL A 176 -6.83 3.63 -2.54
C VAL A 176 -5.74 2.94 -1.75
N GLY A 177 -4.67 3.66 -1.49
CA GLY A 177 -3.51 3.16 -0.78
C GLY A 177 -2.92 4.16 0.19
N THR A 178 -2.05 3.66 1.05
CA THR A 178 -1.37 4.43 2.10
C THR A 178 -0.23 5.29 1.57
N ARG A 179 0.21 5.08 0.32
CA ARG A 179 1.41 5.71 -0.26
C ARG A 179 2.65 5.61 0.63
N TYR A 180 2.83 4.47 1.27
CA TYR A 180 3.87 4.30 2.28
C TYR A 180 5.31 4.40 1.73
N GLY A 181 5.52 4.17 0.43
CA GLY A 181 6.82 4.26 -0.25
C GLY A 181 7.47 5.65 -0.17
N PRO A 182 6.79 6.77 -0.52
CA PRO A 182 7.25 8.13 -0.27
C PRO A 182 7.51 8.42 1.21
N ASN A 183 8.14 9.57 1.50
CA ASN A 183 8.46 9.92 2.88
C ASN A 183 7.22 10.31 3.71
N VAL A 184 6.23 10.94 3.08
CA VAL A 184 4.95 11.30 3.70
C VAL A 184 3.85 10.37 3.19
N PRO A 185 3.33 9.45 4.01
CA PRO A 185 2.20 8.59 3.67
C PRO A 185 0.92 9.39 3.50
N LEU A 186 -0.09 8.77 2.88
CA LEU A 186 -1.40 9.39 2.65
C LEU A 186 -2.39 8.96 3.73
N ALA A 187 -2.95 9.96 4.42
CA ALA A 187 -4.07 9.78 5.33
C ALA A 187 -5.35 10.47 4.82
N PHE A 188 -6.47 10.12 5.43
CA PHE A 188 -7.79 10.64 5.12
C PHE A 188 -8.50 11.07 6.42
N ASP A 189 -9.16 12.21 6.40
CA ASP A 189 -10.04 12.66 7.49
C ASP A 189 -11.49 12.28 7.17
N GLY A 190 -12.19 11.59 8.09
CA GLY A 190 -13.58 11.23 7.91
C GLY A 190 -14.06 10.08 8.77
N VAL A 191 -15.06 9.36 8.26
CA VAL A 191 -15.70 8.26 8.97
C VAL A 191 -15.63 6.97 8.18
N ARG A 192 -15.59 5.85 8.91
CA ARG A 192 -15.57 4.50 8.35
C ARG A 192 -16.38 3.56 9.24
N ALA A 193 -17.20 2.70 8.64
CA ALA A 193 -17.84 1.58 9.29
C ALA A 193 -17.23 0.28 8.76
N LEU A 194 -16.77 -0.56 9.67
CA LEU A 194 -16.17 -1.86 9.38
C LEU A 194 -17.09 -2.94 9.93
N ALA A 195 -17.60 -3.81 9.08
CA ALA A 195 -18.45 -4.92 9.47
C ALA A 195 -17.79 -6.24 9.12
N SER A 196 -17.82 -7.20 10.05
CA SER A 196 -17.41 -8.58 9.83
C SER A 196 -18.61 -9.51 9.98
N LEU A 197 -18.82 -10.41 9.02
CA LEU A 197 -19.94 -11.35 9.01
C LEU A 197 -19.52 -12.62 8.26
N ASN A 198 -19.48 -13.75 8.95
CA ASN A 198 -19.27 -15.09 8.37
C ASN A 198 -18.08 -15.13 7.36
N GLY A 199 -16.91 -14.62 7.76
CA GLY A 199 -15.70 -14.60 6.93
C GLY A 199 -15.73 -13.55 5.80
N ALA A 200 -16.74 -12.68 5.75
CA ALA A 200 -16.76 -11.50 4.92
C ALA A 200 -16.44 -10.25 5.74
N THR A 201 -15.70 -9.31 5.16
CA THR A 201 -15.48 -7.98 5.73
C THR A 201 -16.03 -6.92 4.78
N LEU A 202 -16.81 -5.98 5.31
CA LEU A 202 -17.36 -4.84 4.59
C LEU A 202 -16.83 -3.55 5.20
N SER A 203 -16.25 -2.70 4.37
CA SER A 203 -15.83 -1.36 4.74
C SER A 203 -16.66 -0.33 4.00
N LEU A 204 -17.40 0.49 4.74
CA LEU A 204 -18.12 1.66 4.21
C LEU A 204 -17.40 2.92 4.71
N PHE A 205 -17.18 3.91 3.84
CA PHE A 205 -16.46 5.11 4.26
C PHE A 205 -16.88 6.36 3.48
N ALA A 206 -16.69 7.51 4.14
CA ALA A 206 -16.80 8.83 3.54
C ALA A 206 -15.68 9.71 4.11
N VAL A 207 -14.71 10.09 3.26
CA VAL A 207 -13.45 10.69 3.70
C VAL A 207 -12.94 11.75 2.73
N ARG A 208 -12.01 12.58 3.20
CA ARG A 208 -11.25 13.53 2.38
C ARG A 208 -9.75 13.29 2.58
N PRO A 209 -8.93 13.27 1.51
CA PRO A 209 -7.50 13.10 1.64
C PRO A 209 -6.89 14.27 2.40
N VAL A 210 -5.88 13.98 3.21
CA VAL A 210 -5.05 14.98 3.85
C VAL A 210 -4.04 15.50 2.84
N GLN A 211 -3.85 16.80 2.82
CA GLN A 211 -2.86 17.51 2.01
C GLN A 211 -1.77 18.00 2.93
N PRO A 212 -0.54 17.45 2.83
CA PRO A 212 0.58 17.92 3.61
C PRO A 212 0.92 19.38 3.28
N GLY A 213 1.18 20.16 4.32
CA GLY A 213 1.66 21.52 4.23
C GLY A 213 3.19 21.60 4.33
N PRO A 214 3.81 22.78 4.09
CA PRO A 214 5.26 22.96 4.14
C PRO A 214 5.82 23.13 5.56
N SER A 215 4.97 23.36 6.56
CA SER A 215 5.33 23.65 7.96
C SER A 215 4.88 22.54 8.90
N SER A 216 5.14 22.68 10.20
CA SER A 216 4.62 21.77 11.20
C SER A 216 3.17 22.11 11.58
N PHE A 217 2.34 21.07 11.80
CA PHE A 217 0.93 21.17 12.20
C PHE A 217 0.04 21.98 11.24
N ASP A 218 0.36 21.92 9.93
CA ASP A 218 -0.39 22.61 8.89
C ASP A 218 -1.04 21.66 7.87
N ASP A 219 -0.93 20.35 8.05
CA ASP A 219 -1.59 19.33 7.24
C ASP A 219 -3.11 19.41 7.39
N ARG A 220 -3.81 19.59 6.28
CA ARG A 220 -5.25 19.83 6.28
C ARG A 220 -5.99 18.89 5.35
N ARG A 221 -7.23 18.54 5.71
CA ARG A 221 -8.13 17.84 4.81
C ARG A 221 -8.35 18.65 3.52
N SER A 222 -8.36 17.97 2.39
CA SER A 222 -8.64 18.59 1.10
C SER A 222 -10.01 19.29 1.10
N ARG A 223 -10.05 20.49 0.52
CA ARG A 223 -11.30 21.22 0.28
C ARG A 223 -11.93 20.87 -1.06
N THR A 224 -11.16 20.31 -1.98
CA THR A 224 -11.57 20.05 -3.36
C THR A 224 -11.83 18.58 -3.65
N LYS A 225 -11.30 17.65 -2.83
CA LYS A 225 -11.40 16.20 -3.06
C LYS A 225 -12.22 15.53 -1.96
N THR A 226 -13.15 14.66 -2.38
CA THR A 226 -13.93 13.79 -1.49
C THR A 226 -13.93 12.38 -2.06
N LEU A 227 -13.82 11.37 -1.21
CA LEU A 227 -13.88 9.95 -1.55
C LEU A 227 -14.88 9.26 -0.65
N TRP A 228 -15.72 8.39 -1.21
CA TRP A 228 -16.64 7.53 -0.46
C TRP A 228 -16.75 6.18 -1.14
N GLY A 229 -17.20 5.18 -0.43
CA GLY A 229 -17.36 3.87 -1.05
C GLY A 229 -17.74 2.76 -0.11
N ALA A 230 -17.91 1.59 -0.74
CA ALA A 230 -18.14 0.31 -0.13
C ALA A 230 -17.12 -0.69 -0.69
N TYR A 231 -16.44 -1.44 0.17
CA TYR A 231 -15.45 -2.45 -0.19
C TYR A 231 -15.73 -3.73 0.59
N LEU A 232 -16.07 -4.78 -0.13
CA LEU A 232 -16.38 -6.11 0.41
C LEU A 232 -15.25 -7.07 0.05
N THR A 233 -14.73 -7.79 1.05
CA THR A 233 -13.76 -8.89 0.88
C THR A 233 -14.36 -10.19 1.41
N ARG A 234 -14.31 -11.26 0.62
CA ARG A 234 -14.73 -12.60 1.05
C ARG A 234 -14.00 -13.70 0.28
N HIS A 235 -13.30 -14.60 0.97
CA HIS A 235 -12.72 -15.83 0.39
C HIS A 235 -11.95 -15.62 -0.93
N GLY A 236 -11.01 -14.66 -0.96
CA GLY A 236 -10.21 -14.40 -2.17
C GLY A 236 -10.92 -13.59 -3.26
N LEU A 237 -12.09 -13.02 -2.94
CA LEU A 237 -12.83 -12.11 -3.82
C LEU A 237 -13.06 -10.77 -3.13
N ASP A 238 -12.72 -9.70 -3.81
CA ASP A 238 -13.13 -8.33 -3.45
C ASP A 238 -14.13 -7.82 -4.47
N LEU A 239 -15.17 -7.14 -3.98
CA LEU A 239 -16.12 -6.38 -4.78
C LEU A 239 -16.24 -4.98 -4.20
N TYR A 240 -16.22 -3.95 -5.04
CA TYR A 240 -16.27 -2.60 -4.52
C TYR A 240 -16.93 -1.58 -5.45
N TYR A 241 -17.41 -0.54 -4.81
CA TYR A 241 -17.82 0.71 -5.42
C TYR A 241 -17.11 1.87 -4.73
N LEU A 242 -16.53 2.80 -5.51
CA LEU A 242 -15.92 4.03 -5.04
C LEU A 242 -16.51 5.21 -5.78
N GLY A 243 -16.93 6.24 -5.06
CA GLY A 243 -17.31 7.54 -5.59
C GLY A 243 -16.21 8.57 -5.28
N TYR A 244 -15.88 9.39 -6.23
CA TYR A 244 -14.84 10.42 -6.11
C TYR A 244 -15.32 11.74 -6.71
N HIS A 245 -15.14 12.83 -5.99
CA HIS A 245 -15.38 14.19 -6.45
C HIS A 245 -14.13 15.04 -6.31
N ASN A 246 -13.79 15.79 -7.35
CA ASN A 246 -12.68 16.75 -7.35
C ASN A 246 -13.04 17.99 -8.16
N THR A 247 -13.22 19.13 -7.49
CA THR A 247 -13.59 20.40 -8.13
C THR A 247 -12.47 21.03 -8.93
N GLN A 248 -11.24 20.49 -8.87
CA GLN A 248 -10.04 21.00 -9.53
C GLN A 248 -9.28 19.91 -10.27
N ALA A 249 -9.99 18.96 -10.88
CA ALA A 249 -9.37 17.92 -11.69
C ALA A 249 -8.74 18.48 -12.97
N ARG A 250 -7.75 17.76 -13.50
CA ARG A 250 -7.04 18.15 -14.75
C ARG A 250 -6.84 16.93 -15.63
N PHE A 251 -7.35 16.99 -16.88
CA PHE A 251 -7.11 15.98 -17.90
C PHE A 251 -6.86 16.68 -19.24
N GLY A 252 -5.88 16.19 -20.01
CA GLY A 252 -5.59 16.72 -21.35
C GLY A 252 -5.31 18.23 -21.43
N GLY A 253 -4.90 18.87 -20.31
CA GLY A 253 -4.71 20.32 -20.22
C GLY A 253 -5.95 21.11 -19.81
N VAL A 254 -7.13 20.47 -19.71
CA VAL A 254 -8.38 21.08 -19.23
C VAL A 254 -8.48 20.91 -17.72
N ALA A 255 -8.87 21.98 -17.01
CA ALA A 255 -9.19 21.95 -15.58
C ALA A 255 -10.69 22.09 -15.36
N GLY A 256 -11.23 21.38 -14.37
CA GLY A 256 -12.66 21.49 -14.06
C GLY A 256 -13.15 20.49 -13.02
N ASP A 257 -14.46 20.42 -12.89
CA ASP A 257 -15.14 19.55 -11.94
C ASP A 257 -15.19 18.11 -12.45
N GLU A 258 -14.83 17.16 -11.59
CA GLU A 258 -14.87 15.72 -11.85
C GLU A 258 -15.77 15.03 -10.82
N MET A 259 -16.78 14.34 -11.28
CA MET A 259 -17.56 13.36 -10.53
C MET A 259 -17.33 11.99 -11.17
N ARG A 260 -16.60 11.13 -10.48
CA ARG A 260 -16.21 9.81 -10.98
C ARG A 260 -16.68 8.70 -10.05
N HIS A 261 -17.23 7.66 -10.64
CA HIS A 261 -17.62 6.43 -9.97
C HIS A 261 -16.75 5.29 -10.50
N SER A 262 -16.34 4.40 -9.62
CA SER A 262 -15.57 3.20 -9.98
C SER A 262 -16.26 1.97 -9.41
N VAL A 263 -16.47 0.96 -10.24
CA VAL A 263 -16.86 -0.38 -9.79
C VAL A 263 -15.74 -1.33 -10.14
N GLY A 264 -15.43 -2.25 -9.24
CA GLY A 264 -14.35 -3.18 -9.46
C GLY A 264 -14.56 -4.51 -8.76
N ALA A 265 -13.88 -5.51 -9.31
CA ALA A 265 -13.78 -6.85 -8.75
C ALA A 265 -12.34 -7.32 -8.80
N ARG A 266 -11.89 -7.97 -7.73
CA ARG A 266 -10.56 -8.55 -7.60
C ARG A 266 -10.68 -9.99 -7.14
N TRP A 267 -10.00 -10.89 -7.86
CA TRP A 267 -9.87 -12.30 -7.50
C TRP A 267 -8.41 -12.61 -7.19
N PHE A 268 -8.17 -13.18 -6.02
CA PHE A 268 -6.82 -13.44 -5.54
C PHE A 268 -6.77 -14.70 -4.68
N GLY A 269 -5.59 -15.28 -4.57
CA GLY A 269 -5.38 -16.47 -3.76
C GLY A 269 -4.01 -17.09 -3.97
N SER A 270 -3.80 -18.21 -3.25
CA SER A 270 -2.63 -19.06 -3.42
C SER A 270 -3.00 -20.52 -3.25
N ARG A 271 -2.34 -21.42 -4.00
CA ARG A 271 -2.50 -22.85 -3.89
C ARG A 271 -1.29 -23.57 -4.49
N GLU A 272 -0.71 -24.51 -3.74
CA GLU A 272 0.36 -25.40 -4.22
C GLU A 272 1.54 -24.63 -4.86
N GLY A 273 2.01 -23.58 -4.20
CA GLY A 273 3.07 -22.69 -4.70
C GLY A 273 2.60 -21.63 -5.70
N TRP A 274 1.48 -21.82 -6.40
CA TRP A 274 0.90 -20.81 -7.25
C TRP A 274 0.24 -19.70 -6.42
N HIS A 275 0.40 -18.45 -6.89
CA HIS A 275 -0.35 -17.31 -6.36
C HIS A 275 -0.82 -16.42 -7.51
N TRP A 276 -2.02 -15.84 -7.34
CA TRP A 276 -2.64 -15.00 -8.35
C TRP A 276 -3.36 -13.81 -7.75
N ASN A 277 -3.46 -12.76 -8.54
CA ASN A 277 -4.14 -11.54 -8.18
C ASN A 277 -4.61 -10.82 -9.46
N SER A 278 -5.88 -10.88 -9.76
CA SER A 278 -6.48 -10.28 -10.97
C SER A 278 -7.56 -9.30 -10.57
N GLU A 279 -7.52 -8.09 -11.12
CA GLU A 279 -8.45 -7.01 -10.79
C GLU A 279 -8.92 -6.30 -12.05
N GLY A 280 -10.23 -6.15 -12.18
CA GLY A 280 -10.90 -5.38 -13.22
C GLY A 280 -11.65 -4.19 -12.64
N ILE A 281 -11.53 -3.02 -13.26
CA ILE A 281 -12.13 -1.77 -12.80
C ILE A 281 -12.78 -1.06 -13.99
N TYR A 282 -14.01 -0.59 -13.80
CA TYR A 282 -14.68 0.31 -14.73
C TYR A 282 -15.02 1.62 -14.05
N GLN A 283 -14.77 2.75 -14.75
CA GLN A 283 -15.01 4.10 -14.26
C GLN A 283 -15.99 4.83 -15.17
N PHE A 284 -16.96 5.49 -14.56
CA PHE A 284 -17.99 6.29 -15.25
C PHE A 284 -18.28 7.57 -14.47
N GLY A 285 -18.97 8.52 -15.11
CA GLY A 285 -19.32 9.80 -14.50
C GLY A 285 -19.13 10.97 -15.44
N ARG A 286 -18.71 12.12 -14.92
CA ARG A 286 -18.56 13.36 -15.69
C ARG A 286 -17.29 14.09 -15.32
N PHE A 287 -16.63 14.67 -16.30
CA PHE A 287 -15.59 15.65 -16.15
C PHE A 287 -15.94 16.87 -16.99
N THR A 288 -16.29 17.98 -16.33
CA THR A 288 -16.85 19.16 -17.03
C THR A 288 -18.04 18.74 -17.92
N ASN A 289 -17.91 18.91 -19.24
CA ASN A 289 -18.93 18.55 -20.23
C ASN A 289 -18.70 17.16 -20.86
N GLN A 290 -17.65 16.44 -20.46
CA GLN A 290 -17.32 15.12 -20.99
C GLN A 290 -17.90 14.01 -20.12
N THR A 291 -18.38 12.95 -20.75
CA THR A 291 -18.78 11.71 -20.07
C THR A 291 -17.53 10.85 -19.84
N ILE A 292 -17.34 10.38 -18.61
CA ILE A 292 -16.24 9.46 -18.27
C ILE A 292 -16.63 8.04 -18.66
N SER A 293 -15.73 7.35 -19.39
CA SER A 293 -15.82 5.92 -19.69
C SER A 293 -14.39 5.36 -19.77
N ALA A 294 -13.89 4.89 -18.64
CA ALA A 294 -12.50 4.44 -18.51
C ALA A 294 -12.44 3.08 -17.79
N TRP A 295 -11.36 2.33 -17.99
CA TRP A 295 -11.22 1.02 -17.38
C TRP A 295 -9.75 0.63 -17.17
N SER A 296 -9.56 -0.33 -16.27
CA SER A 296 -8.26 -0.93 -15.98
C SER A 296 -8.43 -2.43 -15.74
N VAL A 297 -7.51 -3.22 -16.29
CA VAL A 297 -7.36 -4.64 -15.98
C VAL A 297 -5.91 -4.86 -15.60
N GLY A 298 -5.70 -5.49 -14.45
CA GLY A 298 -4.37 -5.89 -14.00
C GLY A 298 -4.39 -7.31 -13.48
N THR A 299 -3.42 -8.11 -13.87
CA THR A 299 -3.25 -9.48 -13.39
C THR A 299 -1.81 -9.70 -12.96
N GLU A 300 -1.66 -10.53 -11.94
CA GLU A 300 -0.40 -11.03 -11.45
C GLU A 300 -0.55 -12.54 -11.24
N LEU A 301 0.36 -13.30 -11.81
CA LEU A 301 0.45 -14.75 -11.63
C LEU A 301 1.89 -15.09 -11.27
N GLY A 302 2.08 -15.87 -10.22
CA GLY A 302 3.40 -16.29 -9.78
C GLY A 302 3.42 -17.71 -9.27
N HIS A 303 4.64 -18.23 -9.10
CA HIS A 303 4.89 -19.54 -8.52
C HIS A 303 6.14 -19.50 -7.65
N ALA A 304 5.98 -19.96 -6.40
CA ALA A 304 7.05 -20.13 -5.44
C ALA A 304 7.57 -21.58 -5.49
N PHE A 305 8.85 -21.77 -5.82
CA PHE A 305 9.52 -23.06 -5.91
C PHE A 305 10.17 -23.40 -4.57
N GLN A 306 9.37 -23.87 -3.62
CA GLN A 306 9.81 -24.10 -2.23
C GLN A 306 10.95 -25.12 -2.11
N ASP A 307 11.01 -26.11 -3.01
CA ASP A 307 11.99 -27.20 -3.00
C ASP A 307 13.33 -26.83 -3.65
N LEU A 308 13.41 -25.67 -4.32
CA LEU A 308 14.65 -25.23 -4.96
C LEU A 308 15.52 -24.40 -4.00
N PRO A 309 16.86 -24.44 -4.17
CA PRO A 309 17.76 -23.58 -3.38
C PRO A 309 17.37 -22.10 -3.50
N GLY A 310 17.24 -21.43 -2.35
CA GLY A 310 16.81 -20.04 -2.27
C GLY A 310 15.31 -19.83 -2.49
N ALA A 311 14.50 -20.90 -2.58
CA ALA A 311 13.05 -20.87 -2.75
C ALA A 311 12.58 -19.75 -3.71
N PRO A 312 13.03 -19.80 -5.01
CA PRO A 312 12.73 -18.71 -5.93
C PRO A 312 11.22 -18.54 -6.11
N ASP A 313 10.77 -17.28 -6.09
CA ASP A 313 9.42 -16.87 -6.45
C ASP A 313 9.47 -16.14 -7.78
N THR A 314 8.75 -16.64 -8.76
CA THR A 314 8.65 -16.01 -10.08
C THR A 314 7.27 -15.39 -10.24
N THR A 315 7.20 -14.16 -10.67
CA THR A 315 5.95 -13.43 -10.84
C THR A 315 5.92 -12.73 -12.18
N LEU A 316 4.78 -12.83 -12.88
CA LEU A 316 4.48 -12.04 -14.05
C LEU A 316 3.30 -11.13 -13.78
N ARG A 317 3.51 -9.82 -13.86
CA ARG A 317 2.44 -8.83 -13.78
C ARG A 317 2.17 -8.24 -15.16
N PHE A 318 0.89 -8.14 -15.50
CA PHE A 318 0.42 -7.52 -16.74
C PHE A 318 -0.69 -6.52 -16.41
N ASN A 319 -0.63 -5.31 -16.99
CA ASN A 319 -1.66 -4.29 -16.82
C ASN A 319 -2.03 -3.68 -18.16
N VAL A 320 -3.32 -3.42 -18.33
CA VAL A 320 -3.89 -2.62 -19.43
C VAL A 320 -4.80 -1.57 -18.81
N VAL A 321 -4.49 -0.32 -19.06
CA VAL A 321 -5.21 0.82 -18.48
C VAL A 321 -5.58 1.80 -19.58
N SER A 322 -6.85 2.13 -19.68
CA SER A 322 -7.39 2.99 -20.74
C SER A 322 -6.82 4.40 -20.70
N GLY A 323 -6.73 5.01 -21.87
CA GLY A 323 -6.41 6.40 -22.12
C GLY A 323 -7.35 7.00 -23.13
N ASP A 324 -7.37 8.31 -23.25
CA ASP A 324 -8.24 9.04 -24.14
C ASP A 324 -7.97 8.68 -25.60
N ARG A 325 -9.05 8.46 -26.37
CA ARG A 325 -8.96 7.99 -27.75
C ARG A 325 -9.01 9.12 -28.76
N HIS A 326 -9.79 10.15 -28.45
CA HIS A 326 -10.01 11.28 -29.33
C HIS A 326 -10.04 12.57 -28.51
N ARG A 327 -9.04 13.42 -28.70
CA ARG A 327 -9.00 14.71 -28.01
C ARG A 327 -10.11 15.63 -28.47
N GLY A 328 -10.74 16.29 -27.50
CA GLY A 328 -11.75 17.31 -27.77
C GLY A 328 -13.13 16.78 -28.14
N ASP A 329 -13.36 15.47 -27.99
CA ASP A 329 -14.69 14.89 -28.09
C ASP A 329 -15.47 15.01 -26.75
N THR A 330 -16.64 14.41 -26.67
CA THR A 330 -17.51 14.42 -25.49
C THR A 330 -17.20 13.32 -24.49
N GLN A 331 -16.14 12.54 -24.70
CA GLN A 331 -15.76 11.41 -23.84
C GLN A 331 -14.36 11.59 -23.25
N LEU A 332 -14.20 11.28 -21.96
CA LEU A 332 -12.92 11.15 -21.30
C LEU A 332 -12.67 9.66 -21.00
N ASN A 333 -11.75 9.04 -21.74
CA ASN A 333 -11.42 7.64 -21.56
C ASN A 333 -10.14 7.42 -20.70
N THR A 334 -9.50 8.50 -20.23
CA THR A 334 -8.33 8.40 -19.35
C THR A 334 -8.75 7.89 -17.98
N PHE A 335 -8.18 6.75 -17.60
CA PHE A 335 -8.35 6.17 -16.27
C PHE A 335 -7.68 7.04 -15.20
N ASN A 336 -8.38 7.23 -14.08
CA ASN A 336 -7.87 7.91 -12.91
C ASN A 336 -7.64 6.91 -11.78
N ALA A 337 -6.40 6.68 -11.39
CA ALA A 337 -6.07 5.77 -10.31
C ALA A 337 -6.39 6.31 -8.90
N LEU A 338 -6.97 7.50 -8.79
CA LEU A 338 -7.38 8.18 -7.55
C LEU A 338 -6.22 8.39 -6.58
N PHE A 339 -5.99 7.46 -5.67
CA PHE A 339 -4.99 7.50 -4.61
C PHE A 339 -4.15 6.20 -4.59
N PRO A 340 -3.48 5.83 -5.69
CA PRO A 340 -2.77 4.57 -5.77
C PRO A 340 -1.55 4.57 -4.85
N LYS A 341 -1.02 3.36 -4.57
CA LYS A 341 0.24 3.23 -3.82
C LYS A 341 1.38 3.99 -4.50
N GLY A 342 2.30 4.50 -3.71
CA GLY A 342 3.59 4.98 -4.21
C GLY A 342 4.43 3.82 -4.75
N LYS A 343 5.35 4.09 -5.68
CA LYS A 343 6.18 3.04 -6.30
C LYS A 343 5.33 1.93 -6.96
N TYR A 344 4.37 2.35 -7.78
CA TYR A 344 3.31 1.50 -8.32
C TYR A 344 3.84 0.31 -9.14
N PHE A 345 4.86 0.50 -9.95
CA PHE A 345 5.45 -0.54 -10.79
C PHE A 345 6.77 -1.10 -10.21
N GLY A 346 7.55 -0.30 -9.51
CA GLY A 346 8.84 -0.64 -8.90
C GLY A 346 9.39 0.53 -8.10
N GLU A 347 10.64 0.50 -7.75
CA GLU A 347 11.31 1.53 -6.94
C GLU A 347 11.43 2.87 -7.68
N LEU A 348 11.81 2.85 -8.96
CA LEU A 348 11.91 4.06 -9.77
C LEU A 348 10.54 4.60 -10.21
N SER A 349 9.65 3.73 -10.71
CA SER A 349 8.27 4.05 -11.14
C SER A 349 8.09 5.42 -11.82
N PRO A 350 8.77 5.72 -12.91
CA PRO A 350 8.72 7.05 -13.53
C PRO A 350 7.41 7.30 -14.28
N VAL A 351 6.59 6.27 -14.45
CA VAL A 351 5.28 6.31 -15.11
C VAL A 351 4.19 5.80 -14.19
N GLY A 352 2.98 6.32 -14.32
CA GLY A 352 1.82 5.97 -13.52
C GLY A 352 0.79 5.12 -14.26
N PRO A 353 -0.24 4.65 -13.54
CA PRO A 353 -1.23 3.71 -14.06
C PRO A 353 -2.39 4.43 -14.80
N SER A 354 -2.06 5.22 -15.82
CA SER A 354 -3.02 5.88 -16.73
C SER A 354 -2.51 5.77 -18.16
N ASN A 355 -3.37 5.45 -19.12
CA ASN A 355 -3.02 5.29 -20.53
C ASN A 355 -1.82 4.35 -20.76
N ILE A 356 -1.78 3.19 -20.09
CA ILE A 356 -0.60 2.34 -20.09
C ILE A 356 -0.94 0.87 -20.34
N VAL A 357 -0.04 0.18 -21.04
CA VAL A 357 0.10 -1.27 -21.09
C VAL A 357 1.46 -1.59 -20.49
N SER A 358 1.54 -2.50 -19.53
CA SER A 358 2.82 -2.90 -18.94
C SER A 358 2.95 -4.40 -18.78
N LEU A 359 4.18 -4.91 -18.94
CA LEU A 359 4.57 -6.27 -18.67
C LEU A 359 5.74 -6.26 -17.69
N ASN A 360 5.63 -6.95 -16.57
CA ASN A 360 6.59 -6.89 -15.48
C ASN A 360 6.92 -8.30 -14.95
N PRO A 361 7.85 -9.07 -15.58
CA PRO A 361 8.42 -10.26 -14.99
C PRO A 361 9.34 -9.92 -13.80
N ARG A 362 9.28 -10.73 -12.76
CA ARG A 362 10.11 -10.62 -11.56
C ARG A 362 10.51 -12.01 -11.06
N VAL A 363 11.74 -12.10 -10.54
CA VAL A 363 12.21 -13.24 -9.74
C VAL A 363 12.71 -12.72 -8.41
N ALA A 364 12.29 -13.34 -7.33
CA ALA A 364 12.79 -13.08 -5.98
C ALA A 364 13.38 -14.37 -5.41
N VAL A 365 14.46 -14.27 -4.62
CA VAL A 365 15.14 -15.41 -3.99
C VAL A 365 15.52 -15.08 -2.55
N SER A 366 15.46 -16.07 -1.68
CA SER A 366 16.02 -16.04 -0.33
C SER A 366 17.48 -16.47 -0.40
N VAL A 367 18.42 -15.51 -0.40
CA VAL A 367 19.86 -15.77 -0.46
C VAL A 367 20.31 -16.45 0.84
N THR A 368 19.78 -16.00 1.98
CA THR A 368 19.90 -16.61 3.29
C THR A 368 18.56 -16.49 4.02
N LYS A 369 18.48 -16.95 5.28
CA LYS A 369 17.27 -16.76 6.11
C LYS A 369 16.92 -15.29 6.39
N THR A 370 17.90 -14.38 6.26
CA THR A 370 17.77 -12.95 6.58
C THR A 370 18.06 -12.05 5.39
N VAL A 371 18.51 -12.59 4.25
CA VAL A 371 18.84 -11.82 3.05
C VAL A 371 18.00 -12.29 1.89
N SER A 372 17.28 -11.37 1.27
CA SER A 372 16.53 -11.61 0.04
C SER A 372 17.01 -10.71 -1.10
N ALA A 373 16.90 -11.18 -2.32
CA ALA A 373 17.23 -10.43 -3.52
C ALA A 373 16.11 -10.57 -4.55
N SER A 374 15.92 -9.55 -5.38
CA SER A 374 15.02 -9.68 -6.53
C SER A 374 15.55 -8.96 -7.76
N LEU A 375 15.16 -9.48 -8.93
CA LEU A 375 15.39 -8.88 -10.22
C LEU A 375 14.06 -8.77 -10.96
N ALA A 376 13.74 -7.57 -11.45
CA ALA A 376 12.54 -7.31 -12.24
C ALA A 376 12.91 -6.66 -13.57
N GLY A 377 12.19 -7.06 -14.62
CA GLY A 377 12.17 -6.38 -15.90
C GLY A 377 10.80 -5.74 -16.11
N MET A 378 10.75 -4.57 -16.75
CA MET A 378 9.48 -3.89 -17.01
C MET A 378 9.51 -3.30 -18.41
N ALA A 379 8.39 -3.40 -19.11
CA ALA A 379 8.23 -2.77 -20.42
C ALA A 379 6.87 -2.06 -20.47
N TYR A 380 6.86 -0.87 -21.10
CA TYR A 380 5.72 0.04 -21.04
C TYR A 380 5.33 0.57 -22.41
N TRP A 381 4.04 0.59 -22.70
CA TRP A 381 3.45 1.16 -23.91
C TRP A 381 2.27 2.05 -23.56
N ARG A 382 2.02 3.08 -24.35
CA ARG A 382 0.76 3.82 -24.29
C ARG A 382 -0.38 2.94 -24.81
N PHE A 383 -1.51 2.89 -24.08
CA PHE A 383 -2.75 2.26 -24.56
C PHE A 383 -3.32 3.03 -25.76
N SER A 384 -3.46 4.34 -25.65
CA SER A 384 -3.87 5.23 -26.73
C SER A 384 -2.72 6.14 -27.18
N ARG A 385 -2.57 6.33 -28.49
CA ARG A 385 -1.62 7.30 -29.06
C ARG A 385 -2.13 8.74 -28.97
N ALA A 386 -3.44 8.95 -28.84
CA ALA A 386 -4.04 10.26 -28.68
C ALA A 386 -3.81 10.84 -27.28
N ASP A 387 -3.46 10.01 -26.31
CA ASP A 387 -3.21 10.39 -24.92
C ASP A 387 -1.72 10.34 -24.55
N GLY A 388 -1.34 11.04 -23.46
CA GLY A 388 0.04 11.19 -23.00
C GLY A 388 0.47 10.10 -22.01
N VAL A 389 1.59 10.36 -21.33
CA VAL A 389 2.11 9.58 -20.22
C VAL A 389 1.97 10.39 -18.93
N TYR A 390 1.53 9.72 -17.89
CA TYR A 390 1.20 10.29 -16.58
C TYR A 390 2.16 9.76 -15.51
N ASP A 391 2.37 10.54 -14.45
CA ASP A 391 2.99 10.07 -13.22
C ASP A 391 2.01 9.27 -12.35
N ILE A 392 2.47 8.74 -11.20
CA ILE A 392 1.63 7.96 -10.29
C ILE A 392 0.43 8.76 -9.77
N PRO A 393 0.55 10.04 -9.35
CA PRO A 393 -0.58 10.86 -8.95
C PRO A 393 -1.56 11.24 -10.08
N GLY A 394 -1.24 10.96 -11.35
CA GLY A 394 -2.07 11.26 -12.50
C GLY A 394 -1.78 12.61 -13.18
N ASN A 395 -0.63 13.22 -12.90
CA ASN A 395 -0.20 14.41 -13.63
C ASN A 395 0.36 14.04 -15.00
N LEU A 396 0.01 14.81 -16.03
CA LEU A 396 0.54 14.61 -17.39
C LEU A 396 2.02 15.03 -17.43
N ILE A 397 2.93 14.07 -17.57
CA ILE A 397 4.39 14.31 -17.62
C ILE A 397 4.94 14.35 -19.04
N ARG A 398 4.26 13.74 -20.01
CA ARG A 398 4.59 13.82 -21.45
C ARG A 398 3.30 13.89 -22.26
N ALA A 399 3.08 15.01 -22.91
CA ALA A 399 1.99 15.18 -23.85
C ALA A 399 2.22 14.29 -25.10
N PRO A 400 1.15 13.78 -25.75
CA PRO A 400 1.31 12.90 -26.92
C PRO A 400 1.90 13.63 -28.13
N GLY A 401 1.70 14.94 -28.28
CA GLY A 401 2.15 15.71 -29.45
C GLY A 401 1.73 15.04 -30.77
N THR A 402 2.67 14.94 -31.69
CA THR A 402 2.56 14.24 -32.97
C THR A 402 3.19 12.85 -32.94
N ALA A 403 3.55 12.33 -31.77
CA ALA A 403 4.28 11.07 -31.62
C ALA A 403 3.45 9.87 -32.06
N THR A 404 4.00 9.05 -32.95
CA THR A 404 3.38 7.86 -33.51
C THR A 404 3.70 6.59 -32.73
N SER A 405 4.83 6.56 -31.99
CA SER A 405 5.24 5.39 -31.21
C SER A 405 4.35 5.19 -29.99
N ARG A 406 3.95 3.93 -29.73
CA ARG A 406 3.33 3.54 -28.46
C ARG A 406 4.36 3.23 -27.38
N PHE A 407 5.56 2.76 -27.74
CA PHE A 407 6.57 2.26 -26.81
C PHE A 407 7.15 3.41 -25.97
N ILE A 408 6.90 3.38 -24.63
CA ILE A 408 7.38 4.36 -23.67
C ILE A 408 8.83 4.03 -23.29
N GLY A 409 9.12 2.77 -22.96
CA GLY A 409 10.46 2.33 -22.58
C GLY A 409 10.47 1.01 -21.83
N ARG A 410 11.65 0.66 -21.38
CA ARG A 410 11.91 -0.55 -20.59
C ARG A 410 12.74 -0.21 -19.35
N GLU A 411 12.54 -0.98 -18.31
CA GLU A 411 13.23 -0.81 -17.03
C GLU A 411 13.77 -2.15 -16.56
N VAL A 412 14.92 -2.11 -15.90
CA VAL A 412 15.47 -3.24 -15.12
C VAL A 412 15.72 -2.72 -13.72
N GLU A 413 15.29 -3.48 -12.73
CA GLU A 413 15.43 -3.17 -11.33
C GLU A 413 15.97 -4.37 -10.56
N ALA A 414 16.97 -4.13 -9.72
CA ALA A 414 17.49 -5.10 -8.77
C ALA A 414 17.35 -4.55 -7.35
N THR A 415 16.91 -5.40 -6.42
CA THR A 415 16.79 -5.06 -5.01
C THR A 415 17.49 -6.11 -4.15
N LEU A 416 18.06 -5.68 -3.03
CA LEU A 416 18.62 -6.53 -1.99
C LEU A 416 18.10 -6.01 -0.66
N ALA A 417 17.56 -6.90 0.19
CA ALA A 417 17.12 -6.58 1.54
C ALA A 417 17.77 -7.54 2.54
N TRP A 418 18.22 -6.98 3.65
CA TRP A 418 18.83 -7.71 4.77
C TRP A 418 18.12 -7.36 6.07
N GLN A 419 17.42 -8.35 6.65
CA GLN A 419 16.90 -8.27 8.02
C GLN A 419 18.05 -8.45 9.00
N ALA A 420 18.72 -7.34 9.36
CA ALA A 420 19.92 -7.33 10.19
C ALA A 420 19.59 -7.72 11.65
N THR A 421 18.43 -7.30 12.16
CA THR A 421 17.82 -7.74 13.42
C THR A 421 16.32 -7.93 13.22
N PRO A 422 15.56 -8.50 14.16
CA PRO A 422 14.10 -8.57 14.02
C PRO A 422 13.41 -7.22 13.77
N ASP A 423 14.04 -6.13 14.19
CA ASP A 423 13.48 -4.78 14.12
C ASP A 423 14.16 -3.89 13.06
N LEU A 424 15.32 -4.27 12.50
CA LEU A 424 16.10 -3.47 11.55
C LEU A 424 16.25 -4.17 10.21
N GLU A 425 15.70 -3.56 9.17
CA GLU A 425 15.93 -3.93 7.77
C GLU A 425 16.82 -2.89 7.09
N LEU A 426 17.83 -3.37 6.35
CA LEU A 426 18.66 -2.58 5.45
C LEU A 426 18.37 -3.03 4.02
N SER A 427 18.11 -2.09 3.11
CA SER A 427 17.83 -2.43 1.72
C SER A 427 18.53 -1.50 0.74
N THR A 428 18.76 -2.02 -0.46
CA THR A 428 19.27 -1.25 -1.59
C THR A 428 18.49 -1.60 -2.85
N SER A 429 18.32 -0.62 -3.72
CA SER A 429 17.69 -0.78 -5.03
C SER A 429 18.47 -0.03 -6.10
N VAL A 430 18.61 -0.66 -7.27
CA VAL A 430 19.19 -0.06 -8.47
C VAL A 430 18.21 -0.23 -9.61
N SER A 431 17.85 0.87 -10.28
CA SER A 431 16.94 0.86 -11.42
C SER A 431 17.51 1.62 -12.59
N LEU A 432 17.34 1.07 -13.80
CA LEU A 432 17.74 1.67 -15.08
C LEU A 432 16.55 1.68 -16.02
N PHE A 433 16.14 2.85 -16.48
CA PHE A 433 15.05 3.01 -17.44
C PHE A 433 15.55 3.53 -18.80
N GLY A 434 15.52 2.68 -19.82
CA GLY A 434 15.84 3.03 -21.20
C GLY A 434 14.61 3.60 -21.93
N PRO A 435 14.68 4.84 -22.49
CA PRO A 435 13.57 5.48 -23.17
C PRO A 435 13.21 4.78 -24.48
N GLY A 436 11.90 4.63 -24.72
CA GLY A 436 11.33 4.10 -25.97
C GLY A 436 11.11 5.17 -27.05
N GLY A 437 10.49 4.75 -28.16
CA GLY A 437 10.23 5.63 -29.29
C GLY A 437 9.35 6.84 -28.94
N PHE A 438 8.35 6.66 -28.06
CA PHE A 438 7.49 7.77 -27.62
C PHE A 438 8.28 8.87 -26.91
N ILE A 439 9.11 8.49 -25.93
CA ILE A 439 9.91 9.45 -25.17
C ILE A 439 10.89 10.19 -26.09
N ARG A 440 11.53 9.47 -27.05
CA ARG A 440 12.44 10.08 -28.03
C ARG A 440 11.74 11.07 -28.97
N GLN A 441 10.47 10.85 -29.28
CA GLN A 441 9.68 11.72 -30.14
C GLN A 441 9.09 12.93 -29.42
N THR A 442 9.11 12.97 -28.08
CA THR A 442 8.38 13.99 -27.30
C THR A 442 9.26 14.86 -26.41
N GLY A 443 10.57 14.74 -26.44
CA GLY A 443 11.49 15.59 -25.69
C GLY A 443 12.76 14.88 -25.23
N PRO A 444 13.40 15.33 -24.14
CA PRO A 444 14.60 14.69 -23.60
C PRO A 444 14.41 13.19 -23.40
N ALA A 445 15.40 12.39 -23.81
CA ALA A 445 15.29 10.92 -23.87
C ALA A 445 16.57 10.22 -23.42
N ARG A 446 17.09 10.65 -22.26
CA ARG A 446 18.25 10.03 -21.63
C ARG A 446 17.81 8.82 -20.78
N THR A 447 18.67 7.83 -20.63
CA THR A 447 18.44 6.73 -19.68
C THR A 447 18.39 7.29 -18.26
N ILE A 448 17.33 6.96 -17.52
CA ILE A 448 17.26 7.27 -16.08
C ILE A 448 18.03 6.18 -15.34
N ALA A 449 18.85 6.56 -14.36
CA ALA A 449 19.43 5.66 -13.38
C ALA A 449 19.03 6.12 -11.97
N MET A 450 18.70 5.18 -11.10
CA MET A 450 18.38 5.41 -9.69
C MET A 450 19.14 4.43 -8.81
N LEU A 451 19.67 4.94 -7.69
CA LEU A 451 20.16 4.15 -6.55
C LEU A 451 19.38 4.56 -5.32
N GLY A 452 18.76 3.59 -4.65
CA GLY A 452 18.10 3.76 -3.36
C GLY A 452 18.85 2.96 -2.28
N LEU A 453 19.06 3.57 -1.12
CA LEU A 453 19.60 2.93 0.10
C LEU A 453 18.65 3.25 1.24
N GLU A 454 18.19 2.24 1.97
CA GLU A 454 17.24 2.42 3.05
C GLU A 454 17.66 1.66 4.31
N ALA A 455 17.50 2.29 5.46
CA ALA A 455 17.50 1.67 6.77
C ALA A 455 16.14 1.92 7.42
N ASN A 456 15.44 0.85 7.79
CA ASN A 456 14.12 0.90 8.38
C ASN A 456 14.09 0.12 9.69
N PHE A 457 13.97 0.82 10.81
CA PHE A 457 13.81 0.25 12.14
C PHE A 457 12.35 0.34 12.57
N ARG A 458 11.74 -0.82 12.92
CA ARG A 458 10.33 -0.92 13.31
C ARG A 458 10.17 -1.92 14.46
N PHE A 459 9.46 -1.52 15.48
CA PHE A 459 9.02 -2.42 16.55
C PHE A 459 7.55 -2.23 16.87
#